data_d1b8e48b5c75c7d0f2f6adec0c4067b3
#
_entry.id   d1b8e48b5c75c7d0f2f6adec0c4067b3
#
_cell.length_a   1.000
_cell.length_b   1.000
_cell.length_c   1.000
_cell.angle_alpha   90.00
_cell.angle_beta   90.00
_cell.angle_gamma   90.00
#
_symmetry.space_group_name_H-M   'P 1'
#
loop_
_entity.id
_entity.type
_entity.pdbx_description
1 polymer ?
#
loop_
_entity_poly.entity_id
_entity_poly.type
_entity_poly.pdbx_seq_one_letter_code
_entity_poly.pdbx_strand_id
1 'polypeptide(L)'
;MPKVVAGAALAGVLLTGCGGADDPAPTGKGGEGGKKTSAAPPTPSGPSVLLTVPPAYSADKGWEQSLAWMPAKYSSKPPVAVGARSGTVAYVNTTEDGYVVQVRDASSGRIRFTSEPWEPPTSMAEAGNGTYDGDEAELPSVSTAFQDGREYVVLWAHGVQGGDALAKGKEVVRLLVFPMDASGSAVAPKRRIDIPVEVYGPNSEKGKGQDDLRVEDYGGGLQVHWNGLKKGAVAVDVTSGTIDACADACAEGRGQVKTSKGWVVSNYVLDLAEMPGSWHIQDDAPPGGWSMMDKSSMDGQYVSTIGGHLLTRWHTEAGGNFSTPLVAVHDAATGKLEASIVCERPRGDDAVSSPNGRFIAAGTVAFDLQRRHGTCLDAGESRKADVLVRSITDDGTAYGELATGPGKDPGAVEIDLSAGDGAPRLLPDGTRVPEWALPGAGVFLTPNPVNGLLISVLKQK
;
A
#
# COMPACT_ATOMS: atom_id res chain seq x y z
N MET A 1 -43.30 -32.28 22.02
CA MET A 1 -44.45 -31.53 22.60
C MET A 1 -44.20 -30.06 22.34
N PRO A 2 -45.07 -29.41 21.61
CA PRO A 2 -44.90 -28.00 21.25
C PRO A 2 -45.57 -27.07 22.27
N LYS A 3 -45.04 -25.87 22.44
CA LYS A 3 -45.83 -24.76 22.95
C LYS A 3 -45.62 -23.52 22.07
N VAL A 4 -46.66 -23.23 21.35
CA VAL A 4 -46.96 -21.98 20.67
C VAL A 4 -47.43 -20.99 21.73
N VAL A 5 -47.01 -19.72 21.66
CA VAL A 5 -47.76 -18.57 22.18
C VAL A 5 -47.62 -17.39 21.19
N ALA A 6 -48.81 -16.95 20.80
CA ALA A 6 -49.14 -15.81 19.94
C ALA A 6 -48.86 -14.46 20.64
N GLY A 7 -48.44 -13.43 19.89
CA GLY A 7 -49.33 -12.44 19.27
C GLY A 7 -49.61 -11.24 20.12
N ALA A 8 -49.18 -10.02 19.72
CA ALA A 8 -49.95 -8.79 19.94
C ALA A 8 -49.48 -7.71 18.94
N ALA A 9 -50.39 -7.37 18.07
CA ALA A 9 -50.37 -6.16 17.25
C ALA A 9 -50.90 -4.98 18.07
N LEU A 10 -50.31 -3.81 17.89
CA LEU A 10 -50.94 -2.56 18.34
C LEU A 10 -50.91 -1.53 17.20
N ALA A 11 -52.08 -1.10 16.89
CA ALA A 11 -52.45 -0.20 15.83
C ALA A 11 -52.30 1.28 16.21
N GLY A 12 -52.17 2.06 15.21
CA GLY A 12 -52.10 3.44 14.93
C GLY A 12 -52.81 4.47 15.80
N VAL A 13 -52.32 5.70 15.63
CA VAL A 13 -53.14 6.91 15.77
C VAL A 13 -52.65 7.92 14.74
N LEU A 14 -53.56 8.19 13.81
CA LEU A 14 -53.56 9.36 12.92
C LEU A 14 -54.08 10.56 13.72
N LEU A 15 -53.37 11.68 13.67
CA LEU A 15 -53.92 12.98 14.05
C LEU A 15 -53.80 13.92 12.86
N THR A 16 -54.93 14.14 12.22
CA THR A 16 -55.22 15.22 11.28
C THR A 16 -55.48 16.50 12.07
N GLY A 17 -54.87 17.59 11.71
CA GLY A 17 -55.17 18.92 12.20
C GLY A 17 -55.28 19.89 10.99
N CYS A 18 -56.50 20.22 10.65
CA CYS A 18 -56.89 21.31 9.70
C CYS A 18 -57.03 22.65 10.43
N GLY A 19 -56.72 23.72 9.69
CA GLY A 19 -57.11 25.11 9.98
C GLY A 19 -56.03 26.03 9.40
N GLY A 20 -56.28 26.91 8.49
CA GLY A 20 -57.40 27.61 7.96
C GLY A 20 -56.97 29.03 7.62
N ALA A 21 -57.15 29.45 6.35
CA ALA A 21 -57.46 30.77 5.79
C ALA A 21 -56.53 31.97 6.09
N ASP A 22 -56.05 32.68 5.16
CA ASP A 22 -56.57 33.66 4.19
C ASP A 22 -55.43 34.39 3.44
N ASP A 23 -55.67 34.67 2.18
CA ASP A 23 -54.95 35.45 1.19
C ASP A 23 -54.73 36.94 1.57
N PRO A 24 -53.88 37.73 0.90
CA PRO A 24 -53.84 37.84 -0.56
C PRO A 24 -52.44 37.99 -1.21
N ALA A 25 -52.37 37.69 -2.49
CA ALA A 25 -51.28 37.89 -3.41
C ALA A 25 -50.91 39.36 -3.61
N PRO A 26 -49.63 39.61 -3.98
CA PRO A 26 -49.35 40.56 -5.05
C PRO A 26 -48.57 39.94 -6.19
N THR A 27 -49.07 40.19 -7.37
CA THR A 27 -48.46 40.12 -8.69
C THR A 27 -47.06 40.74 -8.72
N GLY A 28 -46.06 39.95 -9.14
CA GLY A 28 -44.70 40.40 -9.39
C GLY A 28 -44.02 39.57 -10.49
N LYS A 29 -43.92 40.18 -11.63
CA LYS A 29 -43.26 39.88 -12.89
C LYS A 29 -42.04 38.96 -12.84
N GLY A 30 -41.98 38.08 -13.84
CA GLY A 30 -40.86 37.57 -14.62
C GLY A 30 -39.44 37.75 -14.06
N GLY A 31 -38.84 36.62 -13.62
CA GLY A 31 -37.43 36.48 -13.39
C GLY A 31 -36.94 35.28 -14.20
N GLU A 32 -36.15 35.59 -15.21
CA GLU A 32 -35.45 34.66 -16.09
C GLU A 32 -34.79 33.53 -15.30
N GLY A 33 -35.10 32.30 -15.71
CA GLY A 33 -34.41 31.11 -15.25
C GLY A 33 -32.92 31.14 -15.62
N GLY A 34 -32.10 31.68 -14.72
CA GLY A 34 -30.69 31.57 -14.81
C GLY A 34 -30.29 30.07 -14.70
N LYS A 35 -29.98 29.46 -15.84
CA LYS A 35 -29.20 28.22 -15.87
C LYS A 35 -27.98 28.41 -14.99
N LYS A 36 -27.96 27.81 -13.81
CA LYS A 36 -26.70 27.61 -13.07
C LYS A 36 -25.82 26.74 -13.97
N THR A 37 -24.99 27.37 -14.75
CA THR A 37 -23.85 26.75 -15.38
C THR A 37 -22.99 26.23 -14.23
N SER A 38 -22.97 24.93 -14.03
CA SER A 38 -22.02 24.29 -13.15
C SER A 38 -20.64 24.68 -13.68
N ALA A 39 -19.94 25.53 -12.93
CA ALA A 39 -18.57 25.90 -13.26
C ALA A 39 -17.76 24.60 -13.33
N ALA A 40 -17.02 24.41 -14.40
CA ALA A 40 -16.06 23.32 -14.50
C ALA A 40 -15.14 23.41 -13.27
N PRO A 41 -14.79 22.25 -12.65
CA PRO A 41 -13.87 22.26 -11.53
C PRO A 41 -12.58 23.01 -11.93
N PRO A 42 -12.02 23.83 -11.04
CA PRO A 42 -10.84 24.61 -11.35
C PRO A 42 -9.71 23.67 -11.80
N THR A 43 -9.07 23.99 -12.90
CA THR A 43 -7.86 23.32 -13.36
C THR A 43 -6.83 23.44 -12.25
N PRO A 44 -6.16 22.34 -11.84
CA PRO A 44 -5.13 22.43 -10.82
C PRO A 44 -4.07 23.45 -11.23
N SER A 45 -3.71 24.34 -10.33
CA SER A 45 -2.54 25.20 -10.50
C SER A 45 -1.29 24.30 -10.57
N GLY A 46 -0.32 24.67 -11.40
CA GLY A 46 0.97 23.98 -11.46
C GLY A 46 1.66 23.96 -10.07
N PRO A 47 2.77 23.20 -9.95
CA PRO A 47 3.50 23.07 -8.69
C PRO A 47 3.88 24.43 -8.11
N SER A 48 3.53 24.64 -6.84
CA SER A 48 3.87 25.86 -6.09
C SER A 48 5.27 25.80 -5.49
N VAL A 49 5.75 24.58 -5.23
CA VAL A 49 7.10 24.29 -4.72
C VAL A 49 7.92 23.65 -5.82
N LEU A 50 8.97 24.33 -6.23
CA LEU A 50 9.90 23.77 -7.22
C LEU A 50 10.86 22.81 -6.53
N LEU A 51 10.65 21.51 -6.78
CA LEU A 51 11.54 20.47 -6.32
C LEU A 51 12.74 20.33 -7.27
N THR A 52 13.91 20.05 -6.74
CA THR A 52 15.00 19.49 -7.55
C THR A 52 14.68 18.03 -7.81
N VAL A 53 14.43 17.67 -9.05
CA VAL A 53 13.98 16.31 -9.47
C VAL A 53 14.90 15.73 -10.54
N PRO A 54 14.87 14.42 -10.77
CA PRO A 54 15.64 13.81 -11.85
C PRO A 54 15.36 14.47 -13.20
N PRO A 55 16.35 14.52 -14.13
CA PRO A 55 16.22 15.20 -15.41
C PRO A 55 15.06 14.76 -16.28
N ALA A 56 14.58 13.53 -16.11
CA ALA A 56 13.43 12.97 -16.83
C ALA A 56 12.10 13.63 -16.42
N TYR A 57 12.03 14.37 -15.31
CA TYR A 57 10.81 15.03 -14.85
C TYR A 57 10.88 16.56 -15.02
N SER A 58 9.71 17.17 -15.20
CA SER A 58 9.55 18.63 -15.28
C SER A 58 9.11 19.17 -13.93
N ALA A 59 9.95 19.93 -13.25
CA ALA A 59 9.62 20.49 -11.93
C ALA A 59 8.45 21.49 -11.95
N ASP A 60 8.17 22.07 -13.11
CA ASP A 60 7.14 23.10 -13.35
C ASP A 60 5.84 22.56 -13.96
N LYS A 61 5.79 21.27 -14.31
CA LYS A 61 4.62 20.66 -14.97
C LYS A 61 4.06 19.52 -14.15
N GLY A 62 2.81 19.65 -13.79
CA GLY A 62 2.10 18.66 -12.97
C GLY A 62 1.06 19.31 -12.08
N TRP A 63 0.83 18.73 -10.93
CA TRP A 63 -0.08 19.24 -9.93
C TRP A 63 0.41 18.90 -8.52
N GLU A 64 -0.12 19.59 -7.54
CA GLU A 64 0.17 19.40 -6.12
C GLU A 64 -1.10 19.22 -5.31
N GLN A 65 -0.96 18.49 -4.21
CA GLN A 65 -1.98 18.38 -3.18
C GLN A 65 -1.32 18.41 -1.80
N SER A 66 -1.72 19.37 -0.98
CA SER A 66 -1.30 19.42 0.42
C SER A 66 -2.28 18.60 1.28
N LEU A 67 -1.73 17.75 2.15
CA LEU A 67 -2.43 17.07 3.22
C LEU A 67 -2.13 17.76 4.55
N ALA A 68 -2.54 19.02 4.67
CA ALA A 68 -2.25 19.88 5.83
C ALA A 68 -2.92 19.41 7.14
N TRP A 69 -3.88 18.49 7.04
CA TRP A 69 -4.54 17.86 8.18
C TRP A 69 -3.68 16.84 8.91
N MET A 70 -2.64 16.32 8.24
CA MET A 70 -1.77 15.32 8.85
C MET A 70 -0.93 15.93 9.97
N PRO A 71 -0.78 15.24 11.11
CA PRO A 71 0.13 15.66 12.16
C PRO A 71 1.59 15.60 11.68
N ALA A 72 2.46 16.33 12.36
CA ALA A 72 3.90 16.33 12.04
C ALA A 72 4.57 14.98 12.27
N LYS A 73 4.01 14.16 13.17
CA LYS A 73 4.45 12.81 13.48
C LYS A 73 3.27 11.85 13.32
N TYR A 74 3.48 10.78 12.61
CA TYR A 74 2.52 9.68 12.43
C TYR A 74 3.29 8.35 12.25
N SER A 75 2.71 7.28 12.77
CA SER A 75 3.37 5.96 12.85
C SER A 75 3.15 5.08 11.62
N SER A 76 2.43 5.58 10.61
CA SER A 76 2.05 4.79 9.45
C SER A 76 2.72 5.28 8.16
N LYS A 77 2.66 4.46 7.12
CA LYS A 77 2.96 4.92 5.75
C LYS A 77 2.07 6.13 5.43
N PRO A 78 2.57 7.10 4.63
CA PRO A 78 1.74 8.20 4.16
C PRO A 78 0.42 7.70 3.57
N PRO A 79 -0.72 8.35 3.84
CA PRO A 79 -2.04 7.94 3.36
C PRO A 79 -2.21 8.27 1.86
N VAL A 80 -1.30 7.75 1.06
CA VAL A 80 -1.21 7.92 -0.40
C VAL A 80 -0.94 6.58 -1.05
N ALA A 81 -1.64 6.27 -2.12
CA ALA A 81 -1.41 5.09 -2.94
C ALA A 81 -1.56 5.42 -4.43
N VAL A 82 -1.02 4.57 -5.28
CA VAL A 82 -1.08 4.76 -6.73
C VAL A 82 -1.77 3.58 -7.41
N GLY A 83 -2.63 3.89 -8.38
CA GLY A 83 -3.15 2.91 -9.32
C GLY A 83 -2.24 2.90 -10.56
N ALA A 84 -1.27 2.00 -10.56
CA ALA A 84 -0.25 1.97 -11.60
C ALA A 84 -0.84 1.72 -13.00
N ARG A 85 -1.84 0.86 -13.09
CA ARG A 85 -2.52 0.51 -14.35
C ARG A 85 -3.47 1.60 -14.84
N SER A 86 -4.17 2.27 -13.92
CA SER A 86 -5.13 3.34 -14.23
C SER A 86 -4.48 4.73 -14.35
N GLY A 87 -3.20 4.86 -14.00
CA GLY A 87 -2.49 6.14 -13.97
C GLY A 87 -3.10 7.12 -12.98
N THR A 88 -3.42 6.67 -11.76
CA THR A 88 -4.11 7.48 -10.75
C THR A 88 -3.31 7.59 -9.47
N VAL A 89 -3.61 8.64 -8.71
CA VAL A 89 -3.12 8.85 -7.34
C VAL A 89 -4.33 8.95 -6.42
N ALA A 90 -4.36 8.11 -5.41
CA ALA A 90 -5.36 8.11 -4.36
C ALA A 90 -4.75 8.60 -3.06
N TYR A 91 -5.47 9.40 -2.30
CA TYR A 91 -5.02 9.89 -1.01
C TYR A 91 -6.20 10.17 -0.07
N VAL A 92 -5.93 10.13 1.22
CA VAL A 92 -6.93 10.47 2.23
C VAL A 92 -6.92 11.98 2.45
N ASN A 93 -8.11 12.55 2.55
CA ASN A 93 -8.31 13.94 2.93
C ASN A 93 -9.39 14.03 4.01
N THR A 94 -9.54 15.19 4.63
CA THR A 94 -10.56 15.45 5.67
C THR A 94 -11.61 16.42 5.17
N THR A 95 -12.82 16.28 5.69
CA THR A 95 -13.93 17.21 5.59
C THR A 95 -14.47 17.52 6.98
N GLU A 96 -15.48 18.38 7.10
CA GLU A 96 -16.16 18.62 8.37
C GLU A 96 -16.87 17.35 8.90
N ASP A 97 -17.26 16.44 7.98
CA ASP A 97 -18.02 15.22 8.30
C ASP A 97 -17.13 13.95 8.39
N GLY A 98 -15.80 14.08 8.41
CA GLY A 98 -14.88 12.96 8.53
C GLY A 98 -13.85 12.85 7.41
N TYR A 99 -13.36 11.63 7.19
CA TYR A 99 -12.33 11.35 6.18
C TYR A 99 -12.94 10.97 4.84
N VAL A 100 -12.29 11.35 3.76
CA VAL A 100 -12.65 10.96 2.39
C VAL A 100 -11.41 10.41 1.67
N VAL A 101 -11.59 9.44 0.78
CA VAL A 101 -10.59 9.15 -0.22
C VAL A 101 -10.86 9.97 -1.47
N GLN A 102 -9.83 10.61 -2.00
CA GLN A 102 -9.89 11.33 -3.26
C GLN A 102 -8.96 10.66 -4.27
N VAL A 103 -9.47 10.43 -5.46
CA VAL A 103 -8.71 9.83 -6.57
C VAL A 103 -8.56 10.82 -7.69
N ARG A 104 -7.32 11.06 -8.12
CA ARG A 104 -6.98 11.96 -9.22
C ARG A 104 -6.28 11.23 -10.34
N ASP A 105 -6.50 11.69 -11.53
CA ASP A 105 -5.70 11.32 -12.70
C ASP A 105 -4.31 11.91 -12.57
N ALA A 106 -3.28 11.09 -12.66
CA ALA A 106 -1.90 11.52 -12.46
C ALA A 106 -1.46 12.52 -13.53
N SER A 107 -1.87 12.34 -14.77
CA SER A 107 -1.45 13.14 -15.92
C SER A 107 -2.06 14.54 -15.93
N SER A 108 -3.33 14.67 -15.52
CA SER A 108 -4.11 15.91 -15.59
C SER A 108 -4.38 16.57 -14.25
N GLY A 109 -4.22 15.85 -13.13
CA GLY A 109 -4.61 16.31 -11.79
C GLY A 109 -6.12 16.41 -11.58
N ARG A 110 -6.94 16.02 -12.58
CA ARG A 110 -8.39 16.06 -12.47
C ARG A 110 -8.88 15.03 -11.46
N ILE A 111 -9.74 15.45 -10.54
CA ILE A 111 -10.42 14.55 -9.62
C ILE A 111 -11.34 13.62 -10.43
N ARG A 112 -11.14 12.31 -10.31
CA ARG A 112 -12.06 11.30 -10.84
C ARG A 112 -13.24 11.13 -9.93
N PHE A 113 -12.96 10.92 -8.64
CA PHE A 113 -14.01 10.89 -7.64
C PHE A 113 -13.48 11.30 -6.25
N THR A 114 -14.44 11.66 -5.40
CA THR A 114 -14.27 11.79 -3.95
C THR A 114 -15.31 10.87 -3.30
N SER A 115 -14.92 10.11 -2.28
CA SER A 115 -15.85 9.27 -1.55
C SER A 115 -16.84 10.08 -0.71
N GLU A 116 -17.90 9.43 -0.25
CA GLU A 116 -18.66 9.93 0.89
C GLU A 116 -17.75 10.06 2.11
N PRO A 117 -18.02 11.03 3.02
CA PRO A 117 -17.32 11.13 4.30
C PRO A 117 -17.50 9.86 5.13
N TRP A 118 -16.46 9.53 5.87
CA TRP A 118 -16.43 8.35 6.71
C TRP A 118 -15.73 8.63 8.04
N GLU A 119 -16.32 8.11 9.10
CA GLU A 119 -15.71 8.07 10.42
C GLU A 119 -15.05 6.69 10.63
N PRO A 120 -13.73 6.65 10.95
CA PRO A 120 -13.03 5.41 11.24
C PRO A 120 -13.53 4.77 12.56
N PRO A 121 -13.18 3.50 12.83
CA PRO A 121 -13.34 2.92 14.16
C PRO A 121 -12.63 3.80 15.21
N THR A 122 -13.12 3.77 16.45
CA THR A 122 -12.47 4.48 17.57
C THR A 122 -11.01 4.05 17.68
N SER A 123 -10.08 4.99 17.71
CA SER A 123 -8.65 4.66 17.79
C SER A 123 -8.35 3.84 19.05
N MET A 124 -7.30 3.01 18.99
CA MET A 124 -6.91 2.18 20.15
C MET A 124 -6.58 3.04 21.37
N ALA A 125 -5.98 4.22 21.16
CA ALA A 125 -5.66 5.18 22.21
C ALA A 125 -6.92 5.73 22.91
N GLU A 126 -7.93 6.16 22.13
CA GLU A 126 -9.20 6.65 22.65
C GLU A 126 -10.02 5.55 23.34
N ALA A 127 -9.94 4.31 22.87
CA ALA A 127 -10.57 3.16 23.47
C ALA A 127 -9.91 2.72 24.80
N GLY A 128 -8.82 3.35 25.22
CA GLY A 128 -8.08 3.01 26.44
C GLY A 128 -7.32 1.69 26.37
N ASN A 129 -7.16 1.12 25.18
CA ASN A 129 -6.53 -0.18 24.95
C ASN A 129 -5.04 -0.09 24.58
N GLY A 130 -4.45 1.07 24.69
CA GLY A 130 -3.02 1.24 24.42
C GLY A 130 -2.55 2.55 25.02
N THR A 131 -1.42 2.49 25.69
CA THR A 131 -0.68 3.71 26.01
C THR A 131 0.37 3.81 24.92
N TYR A 132 0.09 4.60 23.87
CA TYR A 132 1.12 5.04 22.94
C TYR A 132 2.19 5.81 23.70
N ASP A 133 3.41 5.40 23.54
CA ASP A 133 4.56 6.19 24.00
C ASP A 133 4.89 7.13 22.82
N GLY A 134 4.30 8.30 22.86
CA GLY A 134 4.62 9.33 21.90
C GLY A 134 3.42 9.94 21.18
N ASP A 135 3.70 11.07 20.59
CA ASP A 135 2.78 11.96 19.87
C ASP A 135 2.37 11.43 18.47
N GLU A 136 2.48 10.12 18.23
CA GLU A 136 2.18 9.54 16.91
C GLU A 136 0.69 9.15 16.82
N ALA A 137 -0.01 9.76 15.87
CA ALA A 137 -1.40 9.48 15.62
C ALA A 137 -1.60 8.28 14.68
N GLU A 138 -2.54 7.39 15.00
CA GLU A 138 -3.07 6.42 14.05
C GLU A 138 -3.97 7.14 13.05
N LEU A 139 -3.58 7.11 11.78
CA LEU A 139 -4.32 7.77 10.72
C LEU A 139 -5.01 6.74 9.83
N PRO A 140 -6.20 7.06 9.29
CA PRO A 140 -6.72 6.32 8.16
C PRO A 140 -5.72 6.31 7.01
N SER A 141 -5.60 5.19 6.34
CA SER A 141 -4.66 4.99 5.25
C SER A 141 -5.36 4.52 3.99
N VAL A 142 -4.65 4.47 2.90
CA VAL A 142 -5.17 4.03 1.61
C VAL A 142 -4.21 3.03 0.95
N SER A 143 -4.78 2.01 0.34
CA SER A 143 -4.07 1.00 -0.44
C SER A 143 -4.75 0.83 -1.79
N THR A 144 -4.08 0.17 -2.72
CA THR A 144 -4.68 -0.25 -3.99
C THR A 144 -4.70 -1.76 -4.07
N ALA A 145 -5.67 -2.30 -4.80
CA ALA A 145 -5.77 -3.72 -5.08
C ALA A 145 -6.13 -3.95 -6.54
N PHE A 146 -5.61 -5.04 -7.12
CA PHE A 146 -5.96 -5.47 -8.46
C PHE A 146 -6.61 -6.85 -8.41
N GLN A 147 -7.88 -6.92 -8.79
CA GLN A 147 -8.63 -8.16 -8.78
C GLN A 147 -9.62 -8.20 -9.93
N ASP A 148 -9.79 -9.38 -10.56
CA ASP A 148 -10.70 -9.62 -11.67
C ASP A 148 -10.53 -8.63 -12.84
N GLY A 149 -9.28 -8.26 -13.15
CA GLY A 149 -8.95 -7.34 -14.23
C GLY A 149 -9.22 -5.86 -13.92
N ARG A 150 -9.55 -5.50 -12.67
CA ARG A 150 -9.85 -4.13 -12.25
C ARG A 150 -8.98 -3.69 -11.08
N GLU A 151 -8.68 -2.39 -11.05
CA GLU A 151 -8.07 -1.75 -9.90
C GLU A 151 -9.14 -1.19 -8.95
N TYR A 152 -8.83 -1.28 -7.67
CA TYR A 152 -9.64 -0.75 -6.58
C TYR A 152 -8.77 0.13 -5.71
N VAL A 153 -9.36 1.15 -5.12
CA VAL A 153 -8.79 1.87 -3.99
C VAL A 153 -9.49 1.42 -2.72
N VAL A 154 -8.72 1.23 -1.67
CA VAL A 154 -9.19 0.75 -0.38
C VAL A 154 -8.79 1.76 0.70
N LEU A 155 -9.78 2.50 1.20
CA LEU A 155 -9.62 3.34 2.39
C LEU A 155 -9.77 2.45 3.61
N TRP A 156 -8.83 2.50 4.55
CA TRP A 156 -8.85 1.64 5.71
C TRP A 156 -8.37 2.33 6.98
N ALA A 157 -8.83 1.83 8.12
CA ALA A 157 -8.33 2.21 9.44
C ALA A 157 -8.43 1.03 10.40
N HIS A 158 -7.54 1.06 11.37
CA HIS A 158 -7.48 0.16 12.51
C HIS A 158 -8.12 0.84 13.73
N GLY A 159 -8.78 0.07 14.57
CA GLY A 159 -9.37 0.60 15.80
C GLY A 159 -10.38 -0.34 16.43
N VAL A 160 -11.15 0.18 17.38
CA VAL A 160 -12.17 -0.56 18.13
C VAL A 160 -13.55 -0.23 17.62
N GLN A 161 -14.34 -1.26 17.36
CA GLN A 161 -15.73 -1.13 16.96
C GLN A 161 -16.68 -1.65 18.07
N GLY A 162 -17.75 -0.88 18.35
CA GLY A 162 -18.86 -1.33 19.14
C GLY A 162 -18.54 -1.57 20.62
N GLY A 163 -17.74 -0.70 21.23
CA GLY A 163 -17.57 -0.63 22.68
C GLY A 163 -18.57 0.32 23.33
N ASP A 164 -18.98 0.03 24.55
CA ASP A 164 -19.76 0.93 25.41
C ASP A 164 -19.27 0.83 26.85
N ALA A 165 -19.99 1.47 27.79
CA ALA A 165 -19.63 1.46 29.23
C ALA A 165 -19.64 0.06 29.86
N LEU A 166 -20.29 -0.93 29.26
CA LEU A 166 -20.50 -2.27 29.78
C LEU A 166 -19.81 -3.36 28.97
N ALA A 167 -19.61 -3.12 27.65
CA ALA A 167 -19.06 -4.10 26.73
C ALA A 167 -17.75 -3.58 26.09
N LYS A 168 -16.71 -4.43 26.08
CA LYS A 168 -15.50 -4.15 25.32
C LYS A 168 -15.85 -4.22 23.84
N GLY A 169 -15.41 -3.22 23.07
CA GLY A 169 -15.46 -3.27 21.61
C GLY A 169 -14.57 -4.39 21.06
N LYS A 170 -14.68 -4.62 19.75
CA LYS A 170 -13.85 -5.56 19.01
C LYS A 170 -12.79 -4.79 18.23
N GLU A 171 -11.55 -5.23 18.33
CA GLU A 171 -10.47 -4.71 17.53
C GLU A 171 -10.64 -5.16 16.07
N VAL A 172 -10.63 -4.22 15.15
CA VAL A 172 -10.88 -4.47 13.72
C VAL A 172 -10.01 -3.61 12.83
N VAL A 173 -9.69 -4.13 11.64
CA VAL A 173 -9.30 -3.34 10.48
C VAL A 173 -10.54 -3.20 9.61
N ARG A 174 -11.02 -1.98 9.43
CA ARG A 174 -12.15 -1.67 8.54
C ARG A 174 -11.66 -1.22 7.20
N LEU A 175 -12.15 -1.88 6.15
CA LEU A 175 -11.86 -1.56 4.76
C LEU A 175 -13.10 -0.99 4.07
N LEU A 176 -12.94 0.10 3.33
CA LEU A 176 -13.94 0.65 2.40
C LEU A 176 -13.36 0.55 0.99
N VAL A 177 -14.02 -0.23 0.14
CA VAL A 177 -13.54 -0.56 -1.21
C VAL A 177 -14.29 0.26 -2.25
N PHE A 178 -13.54 0.92 -3.13
CA PHE A 178 -14.07 1.72 -4.23
C PHE A 178 -13.45 1.25 -5.56
N PRO A 179 -14.22 1.09 -6.63
CA PRO A 179 -13.62 0.89 -7.96
C PRO A 179 -12.81 2.12 -8.37
N MET A 180 -11.62 1.90 -8.93
CA MET A 180 -10.73 3.00 -9.35
C MET A 180 -11.30 3.82 -10.52
N ASP A 181 -12.21 3.23 -11.28
CA ASP A 181 -12.94 3.85 -12.40
C ASP A 181 -14.24 4.55 -11.97
N ALA A 182 -14.52 4.64 -10.67
CA ALA A 182 -15.66 5.40 -10.16
C ALA A 182 -15.55 6.89 -10.53
N SER A 183 -16.68 7.58 -10.54
CA SER A 183 -16.75 9.02 -10.81
C SER A 183 -17.84 9.68 -9.96
N GLY A 184 -17.59 10.92 -9.52
CA GLY A 184 -18.53 11.70 -8.71
C GLY A 184 -17.90 12.36 -7.50
N SER A 185 -18.69 13.17 -6.79
CA SER A 185 -18.23 13.95 -5.62
C SER A 185 -18.65 13.36 -4.26
N ALA A 186 -19.44 12.29 -4.26
CA ALA A 186 -19.86 11.57 -3.05
C ALA A 186 -20.11 10.11 -3.43
N VAL A 187 -19.04 9.35 -3.63
CA VAL A 187 -19.12 7.96 -4.05
C VAL A 187 -19.20 7.06 -2.83
N ALA A 188 -20.27 6.29 -2.72
CA ALA A 188 -20.41 5.28 -1.68
C ALA A 188 -19.44 4.11 -1.92
N PRO A 189 -18.92 3.47 -0.87
CA PRO A 189 -18.06 2.29 -1.02
C PRO A 189 -18.88 1.12 -1.61
N LYS A 190 -18.28 0.43 -2.56
CA LYS A 190 -18.86 -0.81 -3.12
C LYS A 190 -18.95 -1.91 -2.05
N ARG A 191 -17.98 -1.93 -1.13
CA ARG A 191 -17.93 -2.86 0.01
C ARG A 191 -17.42 -2.15 1.26
N ARG A 192 -17.94 -2.59 2.39
CA ARG A 192 -17.38 -2.35 3.73
C ARG A 192 -17.08 -3.71 4.34
N ILE A 193 -15.83 -3.90 4.78
CA ILE A 193 -15.35 -5.18 5.29
C ILE A 193 -14.68 -4.91 6.63
N ASP A 194 -15.11 -5.60 7.69
CA ASP A 194 -14.51 -5.53 9.01
C ASP A 194 -13.73 -6.83 9.25
N ILE A 195 -12.44 -6.72 9.45
CA ILE A 195 -11.53 -7.84 9.71
C ILE A 195 -11.20 -7.82 11.19
N PRO A 196 -11.63 -8.82 11.98
CA PRO A 196 -11.19 -8.95 13.34
C PRO A 196 -9.68 -9.20 13.43
N VAL A 197 -8.98 -8.42 14.23
CA VAL A 197 -7.53 -8.54 14.44
C VAL A 197 -7.23 -8.54 15.94
N GLU A 198 -6.05 -9.01 16.31
CA GLU A 198 -5.54 -8.97 17.69
C GLU A 198 -4.09 -8.43 17.64
N VAL A 199 -3.95 -7.15 17.29
CA VAL A 199 -2.65 -6.47 17.23
C VAL A 199 -2.21 -6.07 18.63
N TYR A 200 -3.14 -5.57 19.44
CA TYR A 200 -2.86 -5.13 20.78
C TYR A 200 -3.38 -6.12 21.83
N GLY A 201 -2.55 -6.49 22.75
CA GLY A 201 -2.95 -7.25 23.93
C GLY A 201 -2.88 -6.40 25.20
N PRO A 202 -3.47 -6.87 26.31
CA PRO A 202 -3.45 -6.15 27.59
C PRO A 202 -2.03 -5.92 28.14
N ASN A 203 -1.03 -6.58 27.60
CA ASN A 203 0.39 -6.47 27.97
C ASN A 203 1.28 -6.12 26.75
N SER A 204 0.72 -5.62 25.65
CA SER A 204 1.54 -5.20 24.51
C SER A 204 2.49 -4.08 24.93
N GLU A 205 3.77 -4.24 24.63
CA GLU A 205 4.75 -3.19 24.86
C GLU A 205 4.33 -1.94 24.10
N LYS A 206 4.44 -0.80 24.77
CA LYS A 206 4.09 0.51 24.23
C LYS A 206 4.85 0.77 22.93
N GLY A 207 4.15 1.23 21.91
CA GLY A 207 4.76 1.84 20.73
C GLY A 207 5.01 0.94 19.52
N LYS A 208 4.54 -0.30 19.48
CA LYS A 208 4.79 -1.22 18.34
C LYS A 208 3.57 -1.58 17.48
N GLY A 209 2.46 -0.87 17.58
CA GLY A 209 1.21 -1.40 17.04
C GLY A 209 1.00 -1.24 15.54
N GLN A 210 1.31 -0.11 14.97
CA GLN A 210 0.92 0.17 13.58
C GLN A 210 1.98 -0.25 12.56
N ASP A 211 3.25 -0.31 12.93
CA ASP A 211 4.32 -0.84 12.08
C ASP A 211 4.15 -2.33 11.77
N ASP A 212 3.36 -3.01 12.60
CA ASP A 212 3.05 -4.42 12.48
C ASP A 212 1.77 -4.72 11.68
N LEU A 213 1.04 -3.67 11.22
CA LEU A 213 -0.17 -3.82 10.42
C LEU A 213 0.09 -3.39 8.97
N ARG A 214 -0.18 -4.28 8.02
CA ARG A 214 -0.04 -4.02 6.58
C ARG A 214 -1.32 -4.37 5.84
N VAL A 215 -1.76 -3.49 4.97
CA VAL A 215 -2.89 -3.71 4.05
C VAL A 215 -2.38 -3.45 2.64
N GLU A 216 -2.01 -4.49 1.93
CA GLU A 216 -1.30 -4.40 0.66
C GLU A 216 -1.76 -5.49 -0.32
N ASP A 217 -1.60 -5.24 -1.62
CA ASP A 217 -1.79 -6.25 -2.67
C ASP A 217 -0.42 -6.81 -3.09
N TYR A 218 -0.22 -8.08 -2.83
CA TYR A 218 1.02 -8.80 -3.17
C TYR A 218 0.91 -9.56 -4.50
N GLY A 219 -0.11 -9.28 -5.32
CA GLY A 219 -0.35 -9.97 -6.59
C GLY A 219 -1.32 -11.16 -6.49
N GLY A 220 -1.69 -11.55 -5.28
CA GLY A 220 -2.75 -12.54 -5.00
C GLY A 220 -4.06 -11.92 -4.50
N GLY A 221 -4.22 -10.62 -4.67
CA GLY A 221 -5.30 -9.80 -4.10
C GLY A 221 -4.90 -9.10 -2.83
N LEU A 222 -5.83 -8.29 -2.30
CA LEU A 222 -5.59 -7.52 -1.08
C LEU A 222 -5.39 -8.44 0.12
N GLN A 223 -4.41 -8.12 0.94
CA GLN A 223 -4.11 -8.88 2.15
C GLN A 223 -3.96 -7.93 3.33
N VAL A 224 -4.37 -8.40 4.51
CA VAL A 224 -4.18 -7.74 5.79
C VAL A 224 -3.31 -8.64 6.65
N HIS A 225 -2.16 -8.12 7.05
CA HIS A 225 -1.19 -8.81 7.91
C HIS A 225 -1.05 -8.04 9.21
N TRP A 226 -0.95 -8.76 10.32
CA TRP A 226 -0.63 -8.16 11.61
C TRP A 226 0.33 -9.04 12.40
N ASN A 227 1.22 -8.40 13.13
CA ASN A 227 2.28 -9.04 13.90
C ASN A 227 2.22 -8.61 15.38
N GLY A 228 1.05 -8.69 15.99
CA GLY A 228 0.82 -8.28 17.37
C GLY A 228 0.88 -9.43 18.36
N LEU A 229 -0.06 -9.43 19.32
CA LEU A 229 -0.19 -10.47 20.32
C LEU A 229 -0.39 -11.85 19.70
N LYS A 230 -1.15 -11.90 18.62
CA LYS A 230 -1.26 -13.03 17.72
C LYS A 230 -0.93 -12.57 16.32
N LYS A 231 0.03 -13.23 15.70
CA LYS A 231 0.32 -13.03 14.28
C LYS A 231 -0.81 -13.56 13.46
N GLY A 232 -1.14 -12.88 12.39
CA GLY A 232 -2.17 -13.33 11.49
C GLY A 232 -2.09 -12.69 10.12
N ALA A 233 -2.72 -13.36 9.16
CA ALA A 233 -2.88 -12.86 7.82
C ALA A 233 -4.23 -13.30 7.25
N VAL A 234 -4.86 -12.42 6.51
CA VAL A 234 -6.06 -12.74 5.74
C VAL A 234 -5.95 -12.17 4.34
N ALA A 235 -6.43 -12.91 3.36
CA ALA A 235 -6.67 -12.39 2.02
C ALA A 235 -8.14 -11.94 1.92
N VAL A 236 -8.35 -10.85 1.22
CA VAL A 236 -9.66 -10.20 1.09
C VAL A 236 -10.03 -10.16 -0.38
N ASP A 237 -11.13 -10.81 -0.73
CA ASP A 237 -11.76 -10.60 -2.01
C ASP A 237 -12.50 -9.26 -1.99
N VAL A 238 -11.93 -8.25 -2.64
CA VAL A 238 -12.50 -6.89 -2.66
C VAL A 238 -13.79 -6.79 -3.47
N THR A 239 -14.14 -7.79 -4.28
CA THR A 239 -15.37 -7.81 -5.08
C THR A 239 -16.53 -8.43 -4.33
N SER A 240 -16.31 -9.54 -3.65
CA SER A 240 -17.34 -10.24 -2.86
C SER A 240 -17.37 -9.80 -1.39
N GLY A 241 -16.24 -9.37 -0.83
CA GLY A 241 -16.04 -9.11 0.60
C GLY A 241 -15.68 -10.38 1.39
N THR A 242 -15.40 -11.49 0.71
CA THR A 242 -15.01 -12.75 1.37
C THR A 242 -13.61 -12.62 1.98
N ILE A 243 -13.46 -13.13 3.19
CA ILE A 243 -12.19 -13.18 3.91
C ILE A 243 -11.71 -14.63 3.91
N ASP A 244 -10.49 -14.85 3.44
CA ASP A 244 -9.80 -16.13 3.46
C ASP A 244 -8.65 -16.04 4.46
N ALA A 245 -8.85 -16.60 5.64
CA ALA A 245 -7.85 -16.60 6.69
C ALA A 245 -6.76 -17.64 6.39
N CYS A 246 -5.51 -17.22 6.62
CA CYS A 246 -4.42 -18.17 6.64
C CYS A 246 -4.60 -19.07 7.88
N ALA A 247 -4.90 -20.35 7.65
CA ALA A 247 -5.16 -21.34 8.69
C ALA A 247 -3.94 -21.55 9.63
N ASP A 248 -3.96 -22.58 10.45
CA ASP A 248 -2.98 -22.88 11.50
C ASP A 248 -1.50 -22.78 11.07
N ALA A 249 -1.21 -22.98 9.79
CA ALA A 249 0.14 -22.81 9.23
C ALA A 249 0.69 -21.38 9.37
N CYS A 250 -0.20 -20.39 9.45
CA CYS A 250 0.19 -18.99 9.65
C CYS A 250 0.46 -18.60 11.11
N ALA A 251 0.01 -19.40 12.06
CA ALA A 251 0.14 -19.08 13.50
C ALA A 251 1.61 -19.13 13.97
N GLU A 252 2.46 -19.89 13.28
CA GLU A 252 3.86 -20.11 13.66
C GLU A 252 4.87 -19.46 12.71
N GLY A 253 4.45 -18.95 11.53
CA GLY A 253 5.33 -18.50 10.46
C GLY A 253 5.67 -17.01 10.47
N ARG A 254 6.79 -16.66 9.82
CA ARG A 254 7.12 -15.29 9.42
C ARG A 254 6.80 -15.14 7.93
N GLY A 255 6.27 -14.00 7.52
CA GLY A 255 6.12 -13.67 6.11
C GLY A 255 5.16 -14.61 5.36
N GLN A 256 3.89 -14.34 5.47
CA GLN A 256 2.84 -15.14 4.85
C GLN A 256 2.23 -14.32 3.74
N VAL A 257 2.16 -14.85 2.53
CA VAL A 257 1.60 -14.15 1.38
C VAL A 257 0.64 -15.07 0.64
N LYS A 258 -0.57 -14.59 0.36
CA LYS A 258 -1.53 -15.27 -0.50
C LYS A 258 -1.15 -15.04 -1.95
N THR A 259 -1.01 -16.11 -2.68
CA THR A 259 -0.84 -16.10 -4.13
C THR A 259 -2.09 -16.59 -4.83
N SER A 260 -2.13 -16.54 -6.15
CA SER A 260 -3.23 -17.13 -6.94
C SER A 260 -3.40 -18.64 -6.74
N LYS A 261 -2.39 -19.34 -6.20
CA LYS A 261 -2.41 -20.79 -5.94
C LYS A 261 -2.61 -21.17 -4.47
N GLY A 262 -2.60 -20.20 -3.58
CA GLY A 262 -2.76 -20.41 -2.14
C GLY A 262 -1.75 -19.64 -1.32
N TRP A 263 -1.63 -19.96 -0.05
CA TRP A 263 -0.74 -19.28 0.89
C TRP A 263 0.71 -19.77 0.76
N VAL A 264 1.64 -18.84 0.64
CA VAL A 264 3.07 -19.06 0.86
C VAL A 264 3.34 -18.84 2.32
N VAL A 265 3.92 -19.81 2.98
CA VAL A 265 4.24 -19.76 4.40
C VAL A 265 5.75 -19.89 4.57
N SER A 266 6.36 -18.95 5.26
CA SER A 266 7.76 -19.09 5.66
C SER A 266 7.83 -19.88 6.96
N ASN A 267 8.53 -21.01 6.94
CA ASN A 267 8.72 -21.80 8.15
C ASN A 267 9.65 -21.07 9.12
N TYR A 268 9.16 -20.81 10.32
CA TYR A 268 9.89 -20.05 11.36
C TYR A 268 11.26 -20.67 11.73
N VAL A 269 11.37 -21.98 11.66
CA VAL A 269 12.61 -22.70 12.05
C VAL A 269 13.68 -22.64 10.97
N LEU A 270 13.23 -22.59 9.69
CA LEU A 270 14.11 -22.71 8.53
C LEU A 270 14.03 -21.53 7.57
N ASP A 271 13.15 -20.55 7.82
CA ASP A 271 12.82 -19.44 6.90
C ASP A 271 12.54 -19.87 5.44
N LEU A 272 12.19 -21.16 5.25
CA LEU A 272 11.88 -21.71 3.93
C LEU A 272 10.49 -21.27 3.48
N ALA A 273 10.37 -20.83 2.24
CA ALA A 273 9.08 -20.57 1.64
C ALA A 273 8.44 -21.89 1.17
N GLU A 274 7.26 -22.18 1.68
CA GLU A 274 6.44 -23.30 1.24
C GLU A 274 5.34 -22.77 0.32
N MET A 275 5.31 -23.29 -0.90
CA MET A 275 4.28 -22.93 -1.88
C MET A 275 3.11 -23.92 -1.82
N PRO A 276 1.89 -23.48 -2.19
CA PRO A 276 0.72 -24.34 -2.21
C PRO A 276 0.86 -25.51 -3.19
N GLY A 277 0.24 -26.63 -2.86
CA GLY A 277 0.12 -27.76 -3.77
C GLY A 277 1.35 -28.65 -3.85
N SER A 278 2.07 -28.82 -2.74
CA SER A 278 3.28 -29.66 -2.63
C SER A 278 4.49 -29.22 -3.47
N TRP A 279 4.46 -28.01 -4.03
CA TRP A 279 5.65 -27.45 -4.61
C TRP A 279 6.56 -26.91 -3.50
N HIS A 280 7.80 -27.35 -3.49
CA HIS A 280 8.82 -26.82 -2.61
C HIS A 280 9.73 -25.91 -3.43
N ILE A 281 10.01 -24.72 -2.93
CA ILE A 281 10.90 -23.78 -3.61
C ILE A 281 12.27 -24.40 -3.90
N GLN A 282 12.67 -25.41 -3.15
CA GLN A 282 13.89 -26.18 -3.31
C GLN A 282 13.93 -26.97 -4.63
N ASP A 283 12.76 -27.33 -5.20
CA ASP A 283 12.69 -28.08 -6.47
C ASP A 283 13.05 -27.20 -7.67
N ASP A 284 12.95 -25.87 -7.50
CA ASP A 284 13.29 -24.85 -8.51
C ASP A 284 14.44 -23.95 -8.01
N ALA A 285 15.43 -24.55 -7.38
CA ALA A 285 16.62 -23.82 -6.94
C ALA A 285 17.30 -23.14 -8.14
N PRO A 286 17.73 -21.87 -8.00
CA PRO A 286 18.42 -21.16 -9.06
C PRO A 286 19.77 -21.82 -9.37
N PRO A 287 20.26 -21.73 -10.63
CA PRO A 287 21.59 -22.24 -10.98
C PRO A 287 22.68 -21.66 -10.07
N GLY A 288 23.48 -22.52 -9.45
CA GLY A 288 24.50 -22.13 -8.47
C GLY A 288 23.96 -21.89 -7.07
N GLY A 289 22.65 -21.95 -6.87
CA GLY A 289 22.02 -22.01 -5.55
C GLY A 289 22.12 -23.41 -5.00
N TRP A 290 22.42 -23.51 -3.73
CA TRP A 290 22.57 -24.78 -3.04
C TRP A 290 21.37 -25.06 -2.15
N SER A 291 20.75 -26.20 -2.36
CA SER A 291 19.74 -26.76 -1.48
C SER A 291 20.44 -27.75 -0.56
N MET A 292 20.70 -27.38 0.67
CA MET A 292 21.13 -28.36 1.66
C MET A 292 19.99 -29.31 1.96
N MET A 293 20.14 -30.58 1.64
CA MET A 293 19.25 -31.65 2.11
C MET A 293 19.22 -31.75 3.65
N ASP A 294 20.10 -31.06 4.33
CA ASP A 294 20.12 -30.97 5.78
C ASP A 294 19.37 -29.70 6.20
N LYS A 295 18.19 -29.88 6.76
CA LYS A 295 17.13 -28.92 7.10
C LYS A 295 17.54 -27.76 8.03
N SER A 296 18.81 -27.40 8.07
CA SER A 296 19.35 -26.41 9.01
C SER A 296 19.78 -25.08 8.40
N SER A 297 19.63 -24.87 7.09
CA SER A 297 20.15 -23.69 6.43
C SER A 297 19.12 -22.92 5.59
N MET A 298 19.37 -21.65 5.43
CA MET A 298 18.56 -20.58 4.86
C MET A 298 18.27 -20.67 3.35
N ASP A 299 18.09 -21.86 2.80
CA ASP A 299 17.88 -22.06 1.37
C ASP A 299 16.44 -21.75 0.97
N GLY A 300 16.26 -20.83 0.05
CA GLY A 300 14.93 -20.37 -0.36
C GLY A 300 14.24 -19.46 0.66
N GLN A 301 15.02 -18.74 1.46
CA GLN A 301 14.47 -17.78 2.41
C GLN A 301 13.58 -16.76 1.69
N TYR A 302 12.38 -16.55 2.20
CA TYR A 302 11.46 -15.52 1.71
C TYR A 302 12.08 -14.13 1.94
N VAL A 303 12.07 -13.30 0.91
CA VAL A 303 12.48 -11.89 0.97
C VAL A 303 11.26 -10.98 0.86
N SER A 304 10.54 -11.07 -0.25
CA SER A 304 9.38 -10.21 -0.53
C SER A 304 8.51 -10.79 -1.63
N THR A 305 7.34 -10.20 -1.82
CA THR A 305 6.44 -10.51 -2.95
C THR A 305 5.91 -9.22 -3.55
N ILE A 306 5.93 -9.11 -4.87
CA ILE A 306 5.37 -7.97 -5.58
C ILE A 306 4.85 -8.39 -6.96
N GLY A 307 3.66 -7.91 -7.32
CA GLY A 307 3.11 -8.08 -8.67
C GLY A 307 2.94 -9.53 -9.12
N GLY A 308 2.83 -10.49 -8.18
CA GLY A 308 2.75 -11.92 -8.48
C GLY A 308 4.11 -12.61 -8.59
N HIS A 309 5.18 -11.94 -8.19
CA HIS A 309 6.54 -12.49 -8.14
C HIS A 309 6.99 -12.68 -6.71
N LEU A 310 7.64 -13.81 -6.43
CA LEU A 310 8.21 -14.17 -5.14
C LEU A 310 9.73 -14.00 -5.20
N LEU A 311 10.29 -13.18 -4.32
CA LEU A 311 11.72 -13.01 -4.17
C LEU A 311 12.23 -13.89 -3.03
N THR A 312 13.32 -14.60 -3.30
CA THR A 312 13.93 -15.56 -2.38
C THR A 312 15.43 -15.37 -2.31
N ARG A 313 16.01 -15.78 -1.19
CA ARG A 313 17.46 -15.77 -0.97
C ARG A 313 17.98 -17.20 -0.83
N TRP A 314 19.12 -17.48 -1.42
CA TRP A 314 19.79 -18.78 -1.46
C TRP A 314 21.26 -18.63 -1.12
N HIS A 315 21.89 -19.71 -0.71
CA HIS A 315 23.34 -19.77 -0.59
C HIS A 315 23.98 -20.28 -1.89
N THR A 316 25.23 -19.88 -2.14
CA THR A 316 26.01 -20.42 -3.26
C THR A 316 27.01 -21.46 -2.77
N GLU A 317 27.26 -22.52 -3.57
CA GLU A 317 28.26 -23.56 -3.25
C GLU A 317 29.71 -23.05 -3.18
N ALA A 318 29.98 -21.90 -3.81
CA ALA A 318 31.32 -21.40 -3.97
C ALA A 318 31.88 -20.87 -2.65
N GLY A 319 32.46 -21.73 -1.83
CA GLY A 319 33.44 -21.28 -0.90
C GLY A 319 33.30 -21.64 0.57
N GLY A 320 32.52 -22.58 0.99
CA GLY A 320 32.54 -23.07 2.40
C GLY A 320 32.27 -22.02 3.48
N ASN A 321 32.20 -20.77 3.12
CA ASN A 321 31.76 -19.64 3.92
C ASN A 321 30.39 -19.22 3.39
N PHE A 322 29.38 -19.36 4.22
CA PHE A 322 27.96 -19.00 4.00
C PHE A 322 27.73 -17.50 3.69
N SER A 323 28.61 -16.85 2.96
CA SER A 323 28.70 -15.38 2.93
C SER A 323 28.18 -14.74 1.65
N THR A 324 27.97 -15.47 0.56
CA THR A 324 27.53 -14.85 -0.69
C THR A 324 26.13 -15.32 -1.06
N PRO A 325 25.09 -14.52 -0.76
CA PRO A 325 23.73 -14.90 -1.07
C PRO A 325 23.44 -14.74 -2.57
N LEU A 326 22.65 -15.67 -3.09
CA LEU A 326 22.01 -15.59 -4.38
C LEU A 326 20.56 -15.16 -4.17
N VAL A 327 20.12 -14.12 -4.86
CA VAL A 327 18.72 -13.68 -4.86
C VAL A 327 18.05 -14.15 -6.12
N ALA A 328 16.86 -14.72 -5.98
CA ALA A 328 16.09 -15.27 -7.09
C ALA A 328 14.67 -14.71 -7.10
N VAL A 329 14.09 -14.64 -8.28
CA VAL A 329 12.70 -14.28 -8.53
C VAL A 329 11.99 -15.47 -9.12
N HIS A 330 10.86 -15.83 -8.51
CA HIS A 330 9.98 -16.89 -8.97
C HIS A 330 8.60 -16.34 -9.30
N ASP A 331 7.94 -16.88 -10.29
CA ASP A 331 6.51 -16.69 -10.49
C ASP A 331 5.75 -17.26 -9.27
N ALA A 332 5.04 -16.42 -8.55
CA ALA A 332 4.40 -16.79 -7.30
C ALA A 332 3.25 -17.81 -7.47
N ALA A 333 2.68 -17.94 -8.68
CA ALA A 333 1.62 -18.89 -8.96
C ALA A 333 2.14 -20.30 -9.30
N THR A 334 3.30 -20.38 -9.96
CA THR A 334 3.84 -21.64 -10.47
C THR A 334 5.12 -22.09 -9.77
N GLY A 335 5.78 -21.17 -9.04
CA GLY A 335 7.07 -21.40 -8.42
C GLY A 335 8.26 -21.34 -9.38
N LYS A 336 7.99 -21.21 -10.67
CA LYS A 336 9.02 -21.25 -11.71
C LYS A 336 10.03 -20.11 -11.56
N LEU A 337 11.32 -20.46 -11.61
CA LEU A 337 12.40 -19.50 -11.61
C LEU A 337 12.34 -18.58 -12.85
N GLU A 338 12.36 -17.28 -12.64
CA GLU A 338 12.35 -16.26 -13.68
C GLU A 338 13.70 -15.60 -13.86
N ALA A 339 14.37 -15.23 -12.76
CA ALA A 339 15.69 -14.64 -12.79
C ALA A 339 16.44 -14.91 -11.48
N SER A 340 17.78 -14.84 -11.52
CA SER A 340 18.61 -14.91 -10.32
C SER A 340 19.91 -14.16 -10.48
N ILE A 341 20.49 -13.73 -9.35
CA ILE A 341 21.80 -13.08 -9.30
C ILE A 341 22.50 -13.34 -7.99
N VAL A 342 23.81 -13.48 -8.01
CA VAL A 342 24.64 -13.52 -6.83
C VAL A 342 25.05 -12.11 -6.44
N CYS A 343 24.74 -11.70 -5.20
CA CYS A 343 25.12 -10.40 -4.64
C CYS A 343 25.82 -10.59 -3.31
N GLU A 344 26.79 -9.72 -2.98
CA GLU A 344 27.59 -9.92 -1.77
C GLU A 344 26.78 -9.65 -0.49
N ARG A 345 25.96 -8.60 -0.49
CA ARG A 345 25.25 -8.14 0.72
C ARG A 345 23.88 -7.56 0.39
N PRO A 346 22.96 -8.34 -0.23
CA PRO A 346 21.64 -7.81 -0.56
C PRO A 346 20.93 -7.31 0.70
N ARG A 347 20.42 -6.09 0.66
CA ARG A 347 19.70 -5.42 1.74
C ARG A 347 18.34 -4.93 1.28
N GLY A 348 17.43 -4.87 2.23
CA GLY A 348 16.10 -4.29 2.07
C GLY A 348 15.07 -5.33 1.68
N ASP A 349 13.90 -5.20 2.29
CA ASP A 349 12.79 -6.13 2.13
C ASP A 349 11.64 -5.50 1.31
N ASP A 350 11.61 -4.16 1.20
CA ASP A 350 10.57 -3.46 0.43
C ASP A 350 10.81 -3.67 -1.06
N ALA A 351 9.86 -4.32 -1.71
CA ALA A 351 9.90 -4.53 -3.15
C ALA A 351 9.14 -3.44 -3.89
N VAL A 352 9.68 -3.05 -5.06
CA VAL A 352 9.06 -2.12 -5.98
C VAL A 352 9.04 -2.70 -7.38
N SER A 353 8.04 -2.33 -8.19
CA SER A 353 7.93 -2.76 -9.58
C SER A 353 7.68 -1.58 -10.51
N SER A 354 8.11 -1.72 -11.77
CA SER A 354 7.63 -0.83 -12.81
C SER A 354 6.12 -1.03 -13.04
N PRO A 355 5.38 -0.01 -13.52
CA PRO A 355 3.94 -0.12 -13.79
C PRO A 355 3.56 -1.30 -14.69
N ASN A 356 4.41 -1.64 -15.68
CA ASN A 356 4.21 -2.77 -16.57
C ASN A 356 4.65 -4.14 -16.00
N GLY A 357 5.25 -4.17 -14.79
CA GLY A 357 5.72 -5.38 -14.13
C GLY A 357 6.97 -6.04 -14.72
N ARG A 358 7.63 -5.42 -15.72
CA ARG A 358 8.84 -5.97 -16.32
C ARG A 358 10.05 -5.89 -15.40
N PHE A 359 10.19 -4.77 -14.71
CA PHE A 359 11.30 -4.53 -13.79
C PHE A 359 10.82 -4.59 -12.37
N ILE A 360 11.58 -5.28 -11.53
CA ILE A 360 11.32 -5.35 -10.09
C ILE A 360 12.62 -5.14 -9.33
N ALA A 361 12.52 -4.59 -8.12
CA ALA A 361 13.64 -4.49 -7.21
C ALA A 361 13.20 -4.75 -5.78
N ALA A 362 14.13 -5.26 -4.96
CA ALA A 362 13.98 -5.36 -3.52
C ALA A 362 15.26 -4.84 -2.86
N GLY A 363 15.17 -3.66 -2.26
CA GLY A 363 16.31 -2.99 -1.65
C GLY A 363 17.47 -2.76 -2.65
N THR A 364 18.55 -3.51 -2.49
CA THR A 364 19.78 -3.39 -3.29
C THR A 364 19.88 -4.38 -4.45
N VAL A 365 18.81 -5.05 -4.81
CA VAL A 365 18.80 -6.00 -5.94
C VAL A 365 17.66 -5.66 -6.89
N ALA A 366 17.95 -5.61 -8.17
CA ALA A 366 16.96 -5.33 -9.21
C ALA A 366 17.02 -6.36 -10.34
N PHE A 367 15.89 -6.54 -11.06
CA PHE A 367 15.76 -7.52 -12.12
C PHE A 367 15.03 -6.96 -13.34
N ASP A 368 15.50 -7.29 -14.53
CA ASP A 368 14.76 -7.26 -15.80
C ASP A 368 14.22 -8.67 -16.08
N LEU A 369 12.96 -8.91 -15.81
CA LEU A 369 12.34 -10.23 -15.95
C LEU A 369 12.27 -10.69 -17.41
N GLN A 370 12.11 -9.75 -18.35
CA GLN A 370 12.10 -10.08 -19.78
C GLN A 370 13.45 -10.65 -20.26
N ARG A 371 14.55 -10.10 -19.74
CA ARG A 371 15.92 -10.55 -20.06
C ARG A 371 16.42 -11.63 -19.11
N ARG A 372 15.68 -11.91 -18.04
CA ARG A 372 16.11 -12.79 -16.94
C ARG A 372 17.44 -12.37 -16.34
N HIS A 373 17.63 -11.06 -16.21
CA HIS A 373 18.88 -10.46 -15.76
C HIS A 373 18.71 -9.78 -14.42
N GLY A 374 19.65 -10.02 -13.50
CA GLY A 374 19.73 -9.35 -12.21
C GLY A 374 20.86 -8.34 -12.16
N THR A 375 20.70 -7.31 -11.33
CA THR A 375 21.69 -6.26 -11.06
C THR A 375 21.86 -6.12 -9.55
N CYS A 376 23.11 -6.25 -9.07
CA CYS A 376 23.45 -5.96 -7.67
C CYS A 376 23.75 -4.48 -7.50
N LEU A 377 23.18 -3.89 -6.48
CA LEU A 377 23.31 -2.48 -6.14
C LEU A 377 23.90 -2.29 -4.72
N ASP A 378 24.41 -3.37 -4.12
CA ASP A 378 25.07 -3.38 -2.83
C ASP A 378 26.49 -2.80 -2.89
N ALA A 379 26.98 -2.34 -1.76
CA ALA A 379 28.38 -1.95 -1.57
C ALA A 379 29.28 -3.19 -1.68
N GLY A 380 30.36 -3.08 -2.46
CA GLY A 380 31.30 -4.16 -2.67
C GLY A 380 32.61 -3.61 -3.24
N GLU A 381 33.38 -4.45 -3.92
CA GLU A 381 34.67 -4.03 -4.49
C GLU A 381 34.54 -2.85 -5.47
N SER A 382 33.45 -2.76 -6.22
CA SER A 382 33.22 -1.74 -7.24
C SER A 382 32.39 -0.53 -6.75
N ARG A 383 31.72 -0.62 -5.61
CA ARG A 383 30.82 0.42 -5.08
C ARG A 383 31.12 0.73 -3.60
N LYS A 384 31.10 2.02 -3.27
CA LYS A 384 31.38 2.50 -1.90
C LYS A 384 30.15 2.49 -1.00
N ALA A 385 28.94 2.45 -1.56
CA ALA A 385 27.69 2.51 -0.81
C ALA A 385 26.62 1.65 -1.47
N ASP A 386 25.71 1.13 -0.66
CA ASP A 386 24.48 0.47 -1.12
C ASP A 386 23.57 1.49 -1.79
N VAL A 387 22.85 1.06 -2.82
CA VAL A 387 21.77 1.83 -3.45
C VAL A 387 20.44 1.13 -3.18
N LEU A 388 19.53 1.82 -2.54
CA LEU A 388 18.18 1.35 -2.27
C LEU A 388 17.25 1.89 -3.36
N VAL A 389 16.65 1.01 -4.15
CA VAL A 389 15.70 1.39 -5.21
C VAL A 389 14.37 1.79 -4.59
N ARG A 390 13.83 2.95 -5.02
CA ARG A 390 12.55 3.51 -4.55
C ARG A 390 11.45 3.37 -5.60
N SER A 391 11.78 3.56 -6.87
CA SER A 391 10.81 3.43 -7.96
C SER A 391 11.48 3.07 -9.27
N ILE A 392 10.71 2.49 -10.19
CA ILE A 392 11.18 2.04 -11.49
C ILE A 392 10.13 2.44 -12.54
N THR A 393 10.59 3.04 -13.65
CA THR A 393 9.74 3.37 -14.79
C THR A 393 9.59 2.19 -15.77
N ASP A 394 8.67 2.28 -16.70
CA ASP A 394 8.39 1.21 -17.68
C ASP A 394 9.54 0.95 -18.67
N ASP A 395 10.41 1.93 -18.88
CA ASP A 395 11.61 1.81 -19.73
C ASP A 395 12.81 1.22 -18.97
N GLY A 396 12.70 1.01 -17.67
CA GLY A 396 13.75 0.43 -16.84
C GLY A 396 14.64 1.46 -16.15
N THR A 397 14.30 2.74 -16.21
CA THR A 397 14.99 3.75 -15.41
C THR A 397 14.55 3.61 -13.95
N ALA A 398 15.47 3.22 -13.09
CA ALA A 398 15.24 3.13 -11.65
C ALA A 398 15.80 4.36 -10.93
N TYR A 399 15.09 4.80 -9.92
CA TYR A 399 15.51 5.87 -9.01
C TYR A 399 15.68 5.30 -7.62
N GLY A 400 16.75 5.73 -6.96
CA GLY A 400 17.08 5.24 -5.63
C GLY A 400 17.88 6.23 -4.82
N GLU A 401 18.27 5.80 -3.65
CA GLU A 401 19.04 6.57 -2.69
C GLU A 401 20.25 5.79 -2.22
N LEU A 402 21.36 6.50 -2.00
CA LEU A 402 22.52 5.90 -1.35
C LEU A 402 22.19 5.64 0.13
N ALA A 403 22.42 4.42 0.58
CA ALA A 403 22.34 4.10 2.00
C ALA A 403 23.48 4.78 2.74
N THR A 404 23.23 5.96 3.28
CA THR A 404 24.17 6.72 4.09
C THR A 404 23.97 6.44 5.58
N GLY A 405 25.03 6.62 6.37
CA GLY A 405 24.91 6.50 7.82
C GLY A 405 23.99 7.59 8.43
N PRO A 406 23.55 7.41 9.67
CA PRO A 406 22.63 8.33 10.34
C PRO A 406 23.07 9.79 10.25
N GLY A 407 22.12 10.70 9.92
CA GLY A 407 22.35 12.14 9.90
C GLY A 407 23.00 12.69 8.63
N LYS A 408 23.15 11.90 7.58
CA LYS A 408 23.55 12.38 6.25
C LYS A 408 22.36 12.32 5.30
N ASP A 409 22.19 13.36 4.51
CA ASP A 409 21.21 13.32 3.42
C ASP A 409 21.59 12.23 2.44
N PRO A 410 20.65 11.33 2.08
CA PRO A 410 20.92 10.28 1.11
C PRO A 410 21.15 10.94 -0.27
N GLY A 411 22.22 10.56 -0.96
CA GLY A 411 22.45 10.97 -2.34
C GLY A 411 21.45 10.27 -3.27
N ALA A 412 20.77 11.03 -4.11
CA ALA A 412 19.86 10.48 -5.11
C ALA A 412 20.64 9.88 -6.29
N VAL A 413 20.18 8.75 -6.80
CA VAL A 413 20.80 8.06 -7.95
C VAL A 413 19.76 7.66 -8.98
N GLU A 414 20.22 7.58 -10.24
CA GLU A 414 19.49 7.03 -11.38
C GLU A 414 20.25 5.83 -11.93
N ILE A 415 19.52 4.78 -12.29
CA ILE A 415 20.08 3.51 -12.78
C ILE A 415 19.31 3.11 -14.02
N ASP A 416 20.02 2.74 -15.08
CA ASP A 416 19.42 2.12 -16.26
C ASP A 416 19.49 0.59 -16.14
N LEU A 417 18.38 -0.02 -15.69
CA LEU A 417 18.28 -1.48 -15.58
C LEU A 417 18.19 -2.16 -16.94
N SER A 418 17.87 -1.42 -18.00
CA SER A 418 17.80 -1.94 -19.37
C SER A 418 19.18 -2.07 -20.02
N ALA A 419 20.18 -1.32 -19.56
CA ALA A 419 21.54 -1.32 -20.13
C ALA A 419 22.36 -2.56 -19.76
N GLY A 420 21.97 -3.31 -18.73
CA GLY A 420 22.60 -4.57 -18.34
C GLY A 420 23.80 -4.44 -17.39
N ASP A 421 24.48 -3.30 -17.31
CA ASP A 421 25.54 -3.04 -16.34
C ASP A 421 25.03 -2.41 -15.04
N GLY A 422 23.83 -1.82 -15.08
CA GLY A 422 23.15 -1.24 -13.93
C GLY A 422 24.01 -0.22 -13.15
N ALA A 423 24.91 0.50 -13.83
CA ALA A 423 25.78 1.47 -13.18
C ALA A 423 25.00 2.67 -12.67
N PRO A 424 24.96 2.93 -11.34
CA PRO A 424 24.27 4.07 -10.79
C PRO A 424 24.94 5.39 -11.19
N ARG A 425 24.13 6.36 -11.60
CA ARG A 425 24.55 7.73 -11.86
C ARG A 425 24.07 8.61 -10.71
N LEU A 426 25.00 9.27 -10.04
CA LEU A 426 24.66 10.24 -8.98
C LEU A 426 23.93 11.44 -9.60
N LEU A 427 22.83 11.81 -8.98
CA LEU A 427 22.08 13.00 -9.32
C LEU A 427 22.57 14.22 -8.52
N PRO A 428 22.26 15.46 -8.93
CA PRO A 428 22.64 16.66 -8.19
C PRO A 428 22.16 16.63 -6.73
N ASP A 429 22.92 17.26 -5.85
CA ASP A 429 22.57 17.37 -4.44
C ASP A 429 21.18 17.96 -4.23
N GLY A 430 20.44 17.42 -3.26
CA GLY A 430 19.07 17.84 -2.98
C GLY A 430 18.02 17.32 -3.98
N THR A 431 18.41 16.48 -4.95
CA THR A 431 17.44 15.82 -5.83
C THR A 431 16.54 14.90 -5.03
N ARG A 432 15.23 15.08 -5.17
CA ARG A 432 14.21 14.15 -4.67
C ARG A 432 13.92 13.10 -5.74
N VAL A 433 13.92 11.83 -5.34
CA VAL A 433 13.50 10.74 -6.21
C VAL A 433 11.99 10.50 -6.07
N PRO A 434 11.28 10.03 -7.11
CA PRO A 434 9.87 9.70 -6.97
C PRO A 434 9.68 8.48 -6.07
N GLU A 435 8.65 8.52 -5.21
CA GLU A 435 8.20 7.36 -4.43
C GLU A 435 7.54 6.31 -5.34
N TRP A 436 6.83 6.78 -6.37
CA TRP A 436 6.23 5.93 -7.39
C TRP A 436 6.44 6.53 -8.77
N ALA A 437 6.79 5.66 -9.71
CA ALA A 437 6.75 5.95 -11.13
C ALA A 437 5.40 5.50 -11.70
N LEU A 438 4.76 6.38 -12.46
CA LEU A 438 3.52 6.11 -13.20
C LEU A 438 3.77 6.36 -14.70
N PRO A 439 2.95 5.80 -15.59
CA PRO A 439 3.06 6.13 -17.01
C PRO A 439 2.99 7.65 -17.25
N GLY A 440 4.12 8.24 -17.66
CA GLY A 440 4.25 9.65 -17.94
C GLY A 440 4.29 10.60 -16.74
N ALA A 441 4.40 10.10 -15.51
CA ALA A 441 4.47 10.92 -14.30
C ALA A 441 5.28 10.25 -13.18
N GLY A 442 5.81 11.07 -12.27
CA GLY A 442 6.37 10.63 -10.99
C GLY A 442 5.63 11.26 -9.82
N VAL A 443 5.42 10.49 -8.77
CA VAL A 443 4.80 10.94 -7.52
C VAL A 443 5.89 11.17 -6.49
N PHE A 444 5.98 12.38 -5.99
CA PHE A 444 6.96 12.81 -4.99
C PHE A 444 6.24 13.17 -3.70
N LEU A 445 6.77 12.70 -2.59
CA LEU A 445 6.27 13.05 -1.27
C LEU A 445 7.28 13.94 -0.56
N THR A 446 6.80 15.05 -0.03
CA THR A 446 7.66 16.00 0.70
C THR A 446 6.99 16.38 2.01
N PRO A 447 7.67 16.19 3.16
CA PRO A 447 7.16 16.72 4.41
C PRO A 447 6.96 18.23 4.29
N ASN A 448 5.79 18.72 4.70
CA ASN A 448 5.53 20.16 4.76
C ASN A 448 6.14 20.70 6.05
N PRO A 449 7.02 21.72 6.00
CA PRO A 449 7.71 22.22 7.19
C PRO A 449 6.77 22.84 8.23
N VAL A 450 5.56 23.20 7.84
CA VAL A 450 4.59 23.80 8.78
C VAL A 450 3.71 22.73 9.41
N ASN A 451 3.11 21.83 8.62
CA ASN A 451 2.36 20.66 9.05
C ASN A 451 1.98 19.81 7.81
N GLY A 452 1.97 18.50 7.96
CA GLY A 452 1.40 17.59 6.97
C GLY A 452 2.38 17.14 5.89
N LEU A 453 1.81 16.74 4.76
CA LEU A 453 2.51 16.15 3.62
C LEU A 453 2.11 16.88 2.33
N LEU A 454 3.08 17.11 1.46
CA LEU A 454 2.85 17.62 0.11
C LEU A 454 3.04 16.47 -0.88
N ILE A 455 2.03 16.22 -1.69
CA ILE A 455 2.06 15.29 -2.83
C ILE A 455 2.31 16.14 -4.07
N SER A 456 3.42 15.93 -4.74
CA SER A 456 3.72 16.57 -6.04
C SER A 456 3.74 15.48 -7.12
N VAL A 457 2.86 15.60 -8.11
CA VAL A 457 2.82 14.70 -9.26
C VAL A 457 3.33 15.43 -10.47
N LEU A 458 4.55 15.08 -10.88
CA LEU A 458 5.30 15.79 -11.92
C LEU A 458 5.33 14.99 -13.22
N LYS A 459 5.17 15.69 -14.35
CA LYS A 459 5.17 15.05 -15.67
C LYS A 459 6.58 14.61 -16.07
N GLN A 460 6.65 13.43 -16.65
CA GLN A 460 7.81 12.97 -17.39
C GLN A 460 7.95 13.77 -18.69
N LYS A 461 9.19 14.07 -19.11
CA LYS A 461 9.50 14.85 -20.32
C LYS A 461 9.38 14.04 -21.59
#